data_b5182b73d682070301747aafc31debf3
#
_entry.id   b5182b73d682070301747aafc31debf3
#
_cell.length_a   1.000
_cell.length_b   1.000
_cell.length_c   1.000
_cell.angle_alpha   90.00
_cell.angle_beta   90.00
_cell.angle_gamma   90.00
#
_symmetry.space_group_name_H-M   'P 1'
#
loop_
_entity.id
_entity.type
_entity.pdbx_description
1 polymer ?
#
loop_
_entity_poly.entity_id
_entity_poly.type
_entity_poly.pdbx_seq_one_letter_code
_entity_poly.pdbx_strand_id
1 'polypeptide(L)'
;MNTRKPADYSAMYGTLDQLMAAGLPQMELYFEIGRAVCARPEKGAAVMAAEYLQANYPEAKGFSPRNLRRMREFYRAYADSQELRALALKLGWTQNAAILEGCEVSRERAWYLRAALEHRWTKAKLMEQIQAGAWLQEGLDELGNTCYTESNIVSAGCLEHEEDPFCVSRQYLSEPDGRVCHERSGEKSGPGG
;
A
#
# COMPACT_ATOMS: atom_id res chain seq x y z
N MET A 1 8.83 25.73 32.50
CA MET A 1 8.21 24.40 32.25
C MET A 1 7.15 24.57 31.19
N ASN A 2 7.32 23.98 30.00
CA ASN A 2 6.37 24.12 28.89
C ASN A 2 5.30 23.03 29.07
N THR A 3 4.25 23.33 29.81
CA THR A 3 3.10 22.43 30.01
C THR A 3 2.31 22.38 28.72
N ARG A 4 2.55 21.34 27.90
CA ARG A 4 1.72 21.09 26.73
C ARG A 4 0.28 20.87 27.19
N LYS A 5 -0.64 21.68 26.67
CA LYS A 5 -2.07 21.50 26.90
C LYS A 5 -2.45 20.04 26.55
N PRO A 6 -3.16 19.30 27.43
CA PRO A 6 -3.61 17.96 27.11
C PRO A 6 -4.44 17.96 25.82
N ALA A 7 -4.23 16.95 24.97
CA ALA A 7 -4.99 16.85 23.74
C ALA A 7 -6.47 16.57 24.05
N ASP A 8 -7.36 17.31 23.41
CA ASP A 8 -8.80 17.12 23.53
C ASP A 8 -9.28 16.12 22.49
N TYR A 9 -9.81 14.97 22.91
CA TYR A 9 -10.33 13.90 22.07
C TYR A 9 -11.87 13.86 22.03
N SER A 10 -12.59 14.81 22.60
CA SER A 10 -14.06 14.79 22.71
C SER A 10 -14.76 14.67 21.36
N ALA A 11 -14.29 15.38 20.34
CA ALA A 11 -14.84 15.26 18.98
C ALA A 11 -14.63 13.86 18.37
N MET A 12 -13.49 13.22 18.63
CA MET A 12 -13.25 11.83 18.21
C MET A 12 -14.18 10.87 18.93
N TYR A 13 -14.35 11.02 20.23
CA TYR A 13 -15.27 10.17 21.02
C TYR A 13 -16.71 10.28 20.54
N GLY A 14 -17.21 11.50 20.28
CA GLY A 14 -18.54 11.68 19.71
C GLY A 14 -18.70 11.02 18.33
N THR A 15 -17.65 11.03 17.50
CA THR A 15 -17.67 10.30 16.23
C THR A 15 -17.70 8.79 16.44
N LEU A 16 -16.93 8.26 17.40
CA LEU A 16 -16.94 6.83 17.71
C LEU A 16 -18.31 6.36 18.22
N ASP A 17 -18.99 7.15 19.05
CA ASP A 17 -20.35 6.85 19.51
C ASP A 17 -21.34 6.76 18.35
N GLN A 18 -21.27 7.71 17.42
CA GLN A 18 -22.11 7.70 16.21
C GLN A 18 -21.86 6.45 15.36
N LEU A 19 -20.60 6.06 15.18
CA LEU A 19 -20.23 4.87 14.42
C LEU A 19 -20.70 3.58 15.10
N MET A 20 -20.59 3.48 16.42
CA MET A 20 -21.07 2.32 17.17
C MET A 20 -22.59 2.21 17.14
N ALA A 21 -23.30 3.32 17.12
CA ALA A 21 -24.78 3.36 16.99
C ALA A 21 -25.28 3.10 15.57
N ALA A 22 -24.45 3.29 14.54
CA ALA A 22 -24.87 3.23 13.13
C ALA A 22 -25.13 1.80 12.61
N GLY A 23 -24.74 0.75 13.34
CA GLY A 23 -24.95 -0.65 12.94
C GLY A 23 -24.26 -1.05 11.64
N LEU A 24 -23.13 -0.45 11.31
CA LEU A 24 -22.38 -0.73 10.09
C LEU A 24 -21.84 -2.16 10.05
N PRO A 25 -21.69 -2.76 8.84
CA PRO A 25 -20.92 -3.97 8.67
C PRO A 25 -19.50 -3.83 9.26
N GLN A 26 -18.97 -4.91 9.86
CA GLN A 26 -17.72 -4.87 10.62
C GLN A 26 -16.56 -4.19 9.88
N MET A 27 -16.37 -4.50 8.60
CA MET A 27 -15.25 -3.96 7.83
C MET A 27 -15.42 -2.48 7.53
N GLU A 28 -16.65 -2.03 7.29
CA GLU A 28 -16.97 -0.61 7.14
C GLU A 28 -16.79 0.14 8.46
N LEU A 29 -17.25 -0.43 9.56
CA LEU A 29 -17.05 0.12 10.90
C LEU A 29 -15.56 0.32 11.18
N TYR A 30 -14.72 -0.69 10.90
CA TYR A 30 -13.29 -0.62 11.12
C TYR A 30 -12.60 0.42 10.23
N PHE A 31 -13.05 0.59 9.00
CA PHE A 31 -12.56 1.62 8.10
C PHE A 31 -12.91 3.03 8.63
N GLU A 32 -14.14 3.24 9.06
CA GLU A 32 -14.60 4.54 9.58
C GLU A 32 -13.98 4.88 10.95
N ILE A 33 -13.79 3.90 11.83
CA ILE A 33 -13.00 4.09 13.07
C ILE A 33 -11.56 4.47 12.70
N GLY A 34 -10.96 3.81 11.71
CA GLY A 34 -9.64 4.16 11.20
C GLY A 34 -9.57 5.61 10.71
N ARG A 35 -10.61 6.09 10.02
CA ARG A 35 -10.76 7.49 9.58
C ARG A 35 -10.80 8.45 10.77
N ALA A 36 -11.64 8.17 11.77
CA ALA A 36 -11.77 9.00 12.97
C ALA A 36 -10.44 9.12 13.74
N VAL A 37 -9.72 8.01 13.89
CA VAL A 37 -8.38 7.99 14.53
C VAL A 37 -7.35 8.70 13.66
N CYS A 38 -7.41 8.56 12.33
CA CYS A 38 -6.49 9.20 11.41
C CYS A 38 -6.62 10.72 11.38
N ALA A 39 -7.81 11.25 11.62
CA ALA A 39 -8.09 12.69 11.71
C ALA A 39 -7.35 13.36 12.91
N ARG A 40 -6.79 12.56 13.82
CA ARG A 40 -6.03 13.05 14.97
C ARG A 40 -4.53 12.86 14.75
N PRO A 41 -3.73 13.93 14.75
CA PRO A 41 -2.29 13.85 14.50
C PRO A 41 -1.50 13.30 15.70
N GLU A 42 -2.10 13.27 16.88
CA GLU A 42 -1.42 12.87 18.11
C GLU A 42 -1.10 11.37 18.13
N LYS A 43 0.12 11.02 18.53
CA LYS A 43 0.60 9.62 18.60
C LYS A 43 -0.27 8.74 19.50
N GLY A 44 -0.93 9.31 20.52
CA GLY A 44 -1.79 8.60 21.47
C GLY A 44 -3.21 8.34 20.98
N ALA A 45 -3.66 8.92 19.87
CA ALA A 45 -5.07 8.87 19.44
C ALA A 45 -5.66 7.46 19.37
N ALA A 46 -4.91 6.48 18.83
CA ALA A 46 -5.37 5.09 18.77
C ALA A 46 -5.48 4.42 20.15
N VAL A 47 -4.67 4.82 21.11
CA VAL A 47 -4.75 4.32 22.49
C VAL A 47 -5.97 4.90 23.18
N MET A 48 -6.15 6.22 23.10
CA MET A 48 -7.29 6.92 23.68
C MET A 48 -8.62 6.45 23.09
N ALA A 49 -8.68 6.22 21.77
CA ALA A 49 -9.85 5.63 21.12
C ALA A 49 -10.14 4.20 21.62
N ALA A 50 -9.10 3.37 21.81
CA ALA A 50 -9.25 2.01 22.33
C ALA A 50 -9.77 1.99 23.78
N GLU A 51 -9.17 2.80 24.63
CA GLU A 51 -9.59 2.93 26.03
C GLU A 51 -11.05 3.41 26.14
N TYR A 52 -11.40 4.41 25.32
CA TYR A 52 -12.77 4.92 25.25
C TYR A 52 -13.77 3.84 24.83
N LEU A 53 -13.50 3.14 23.73
CA LEU A 53 -14.38 2.09 23.20
C LEU A 53 -14.51 0.91 24.19
N GLN A 54 -13.42 0.49 24.83
CA GLN A 54 -13.46 -0.60 25.82
C GLN A 54 -14.24 -0.22 27.07
N ALA A 55 -14.15 1.03 27.51
CA ALA A 55 -14.86 1.53 28.68
C ALA A 55 -16.37 1.70 28.44
N ASN A 56 -16.77 2.20 27.27
CA ASN A 56 -18.16 2.52 26.99
C ASN A 56 -18.92 1.39 26.24
N TYR A 57 -18.18 0.47 25.60
CA TYR A 57 -18.74 -0.66 24.83
C TYR A 57 -18.07 -1.98 25.21
N PRO A 58 -18.15 -2.43 26.47
CA PRO A 58 -17.41 -3.60 26.98
C PRO A 58 -17.79 -4.92 26.28
N GLU A 59 -19.02 -5.01 25.77
CA GLU A 59 -19.49 -6.19 25.02
C GLU A 59 -18.92 -6.26 23.60
N ALA A 60 -18.46 -5.14 23.05
CA ALA A 60 -17.89 -5.07 21.71
C ALA A 60 -16.42 -5.50 21.73
N LYS A 61 -16.06 -6.44 20.86
CA LYS A 61 -14.70 -7.01 20.80
C LYS A 61 -13.89 -6.42 19.64
N GLY A 62 -12.57 -6.49 19.77
CA GLY A 62 -11.67 -6.11 18.70
C GLY A 62 -11.11 -4.68 18.82
N PHE A 63 -11.37 -3.96 19.90
CA PHE A 63 -10.91 -2.57 20.09
C PHE A 63 -9.67 -2.45 20.99
N SER A 64 -8.69 -3.33 20.82
CA SER A 64 -7.40 -3.18 21.49
C SER A 64 -6.59 -2.02 20.85
N PRO A 65 -5.66 -1.37 21.57
CA PRO A 65 -4.81 -0.31 21.02
C PRO A 65 -4.04 -0.74 19.78
N ARG A 66 -3.59 -1.99 19.71
CA ARG A 66 -2.93 -2.58 18.54
C ARG A 66 -3.89 -2.62 17.34
N ASN A 67 -5.12 -3.04 17.59
CA ASN A 67 -6.11 -3.17 16.52
C ASN A 67 -6.58 -1.80 16.00
N LEU A 68 -6.72 -0.80 16.86
CA LEU A 68 -7.02 0.58 16.46
C LEU A 68 -5.90 1.19 15.58
N ARG A 69 -4.63 0.87 15.88
CA ARG A 69 -3.51 1.27 15.01
C ARG A 69 -3.62 0.61 13.64
N ARG A 70 -3.98 -0.68 13.57
CA ARG A 70 -4.22 -1.40 12.30
C ARG A 70 -5.41 -0.81 11.52
N MET A 71 -6.50 -0.44 12.20
CA MET A 71 -7.64 0.24 11.55
C MET A 71 -7.22 1.59 10.97
N ARG A 72 -6.37 2.35 11.65
CA ARG A 72 -5.80 3.59 11.13
C ARG A 72 -4.95 3.35 9.88
N GLU A 73 -4.10 2.32 9.88
CA GLU A 73 -3.31 1.95 8.71
C GLU A 73 -4.20 1.40 7.57
N PHE A 74 -5.27 0.68 7.88
CA PHE A 74 -6.27 0.21 6.93
C PHE A 74 -6.94 1.38 6.19
N TYR A 75 -7.37 2.40 6.93
CA TYR A 75 -7.89 3.62 6.32
C TYR A 75 -6.84 4.29 5.42
N ARG A 76 -5.62 4.51 5.92
CA ARG A 76 -4.55 5.16 5.15
C ARG A 76 -4.19 4.44 3.86
N ALA A 77 -4.21 3.12 3.89
CA ALA A 77 -3.84 2.30 2.75
C ALA A 77 -4.85 2.37 1.60
N TYR A 78 -6.13 2.61 1.91
CA TYR A 78 -7.22 2.47 0.93
C TYR A 78 -8.12 3.71 0.81
N ALA A 79 -7.86 4.80 1.55
CA ALA A 79 -8.69 6.01 1.52
C ALA A 79 -8.73 6.67 0.14
N ASP A 80 -7.59 6.67 -0.56
CA ASP A 80 -7.42 7.38 -1.83
C ASP A 80 -7.89 6.59 -3.05
N SER A 81 -8.26 5.30 -2.87
CA SER A 81 -8.73 4.44 -3.96
C SER A 81 -10.05 3.77 -3.61
N GLN A 82 -11.12 4.22 -4.25
CA GLN A 82 -12.45 3.63 -4.08
C GLN A 82 -12.49 2.16 -4.51
N GLU A 83 -11.74 1.79 -5.56
CA GLU A 83 -11.63 0.41 -6.05
C GLU A 83 -11.00 -0.49 -4.99
N LEU A 84 -9.81 -0.11 -4.48
CA LEU A 84 -9.10 -0.91 -3.48
C LEU A 84 -9.88 -1.00 -2.17
N ARG A 85 -10.53 0.09 -1.76
CA ARG A 85 -11.45 0.09 -0.61
C ARG A 85 -12.57 -0.94 -0.81
N ALA A 86 -13.22 -0.95 -1.97
CA ALA A 86 -14.31 -1.88 -2.25
C ALA A 86 -13.85 -3.35 -2.24
N LEU A 87 -12.63 -3.65 -2.70
CA LEU A 87 -12.03 -4.98 -2.60
C LEU A 87 -11.71 -5.34 -1.15
N ALA A 88 -11.06 -4.46 -0.41
CA ALA A 88 -10.67 -4.67 0.97
C ALA A 88 -11.87 -4.90 1.90
N LEU A 89 -12.99 -4.20 1.67
CA LEU A 89 -14.24 -4.39 2.45
C LEU A 89 -14.89 -5.76 2.21
N LYS A 90 -14.62 -6.44 1.09
CA LYS A 90 -15.10 -7.80 0.81
C LYS A 90 -14.30 -8.90 1.51
N LEU A 91 -13.07 -8.61 1.93
CA LEU A 91 -12.22 -9.55 2.68
C LEU A 91 -12.44 -9.44 4.19
N GLY A 92 -12.18 -10.53 4.90
CA GLY A 92 -12.20 -10.53 6.37
C GLY A 92 -11.08 -9.69 6.98
N TRP A 93 -11.30 -9.22 8.22
CA TRP A 93 -10.33 -8.39 8.94
C TRP A 93 -8.94 -9.01 9.06
N THR A 94 -8.88 -10.31 9.36
CA THR A 94 -7.60 -11.02 9.55
C THR A 94 -6.78 -11.14 8.26
N GLN A 95 -7.43 -11.22 7.10
CA GLN A 95 -6.79 -11.21 5.78
C GLN A 95 -6.28 -9.82 5.45
N ASN A 96 -7.09 -8.76 5.65
CA ASN A 96 -6.66 -7.39 5.47
C ASN A 96 -5.48 -7.03 6.37
N ALA A 97 -5.49 -7.46 7.63
CA ALA A 97 -4.38 -7.26 8.56
C ALA A 97 -3.10 -7.96 8.08
N ALA A 98 -3.20 -9.17 7.50
CA ALA A 98 -2.06 -9.88 6.93
C ALA A 98 -1.46 -9.16 5.72
N ILE A 99 -2.30 -8.64 4.82
CA ILE A 99 -1.86 -7.85 3.66
C ILE A 99 -1.16 -6.55 4.11
N LEU A 100 -1.74 -5.83 5.08
CA LEU A 100 -1.16 -4.59 5.59
C LEU A 100 0.20 -4.80 6.30
N GLU A 101 0.37 -5.93 6.97
CA GLU A 101 1.62 -6.27 7.68
C GLU A 101 2.68 -6.88 6.76
N GLY A 102 2.27 -7.56 5.69
CA GLY A 102 3.17 -8.29 4.79
C GLY A 102 3.52 -7.55 3.50
N CYS A 103 2.77 -6.51 3.12
CA CYS A 103 2.95 -5.81 1.85
C CYS A 103 3.20 -4.32 2.08
N GLU A 104 4.27 -3.79 1.49
CA GLU A 104 4.65 -2.38 1.65
C GLU A 104 4.06 -1.50 0.54
N VAL A 105 4.02 -2.02 -0.68
CA VAL A 105 3.65 -1.26 -1.88
C VAL A 105 2.16 -1.38 -2.17
N SER A 106 1.52 -0.28 -2.58
CA SER A 106 0.09 -0.26 -2.90
C SER A 106 -0.29 -1.22 -4.05
N ARG A 107 0.57 -1.35 -5.07
CA ARG A 107 0.37 -2.29 -6.20
C ARG A 107 0.37 -3.75 -5.74
N GLU A 108 1.28 -4.11 -4.85
CA GLU A 108 1.35 -5.43 -4.24
C GLU A 108 0.08 -5.74 -3.44
N ARG A 109 -0.37 -4.80 -2.59
CA ARG A 109 -1.63 -4.93 -1.83
C ARG A 109 -2.83 -5.13 -2.76
N ALA A 110 -2.90 -4.37 -3.85
CA ALA A 110 -3.96 -4.49 -4.85
C ALA A 110 -4.01 -5.89 -5.47
N TRP A 111 -2.86 -6.46 -5.79
CA TRP A 111 -2.74 -7.80 -6.33
C TRP A 111 -3.24 -8.85 -5.32
N TYR A 112 -2.73 -8.84 -4.08
CA TYR A 112 -3.16 -9.79 -3.06
C TYR A 112 -4.63 -9.66 -2.68
N LEU A 113 -5.23 -8.47 -2.71
CA LEU A 113 -6.66 -8.28 -2.52
C LEU A 113 -7.47 -8.99 -3.59
N ARG A 114 -7.10 -8.84 -4.87
CA ARG A 114 -7.77 -9.48 -6.00
C ARG A 114 -7.60 -11.00 -5.96
N ALA A 115 -6.36 -11.47 -5.84
CA ALA A 115 -6.04 -12.90 -5.78
C ALA A 115 -6.73 -13.61 -4.60
N ALA A 116 -6.75 -12.99 -3.42
CA ALA A 116 -7.40 -13.56 -2.24
C ALA A 116 -8.92 -13.68 -2.41
N LEU A 117 -9.57 -12.74 -3.11
CA LEU A 117 -10.99 -12.79 -3.43
C LEU A 117 -11.30 -13.83 -4.50
N GLU A 118 -10.52 -13.86 -5.58
CA GLU A 118 -10.70 -14.75 -6.72
C GLU A 118 -10.52 -16.21 -6.31
N HIS A 119 -9.41 -16.52 -5.66
CA HIS A 119 -9.06 -17.88 -5.24
C HIS A 119 -9.63 -18.26 -3.87
N ARG A 120 -10.39 -17.36 -3.23
CA ARG A 120 -10.98 -17.58 -1.90
C ARG A 120 -9.96 -18.06 -0.85
N TRP A 121 -8.78 -17.46 -0.86
CA TRP A 121 -7.71 -17.87 0.06
C TRP A 121 -8.12 -17.68 1.51
N THR A 122 -7.79 -18.67 2.32
CA THR A 122 -7.81 -18.53 3.78
C THR A 122 -6.69 -17.60 4.23
N LYS A 123 -6.74 -17.08 5.47
CA LYS A 123 -5.63 -16.30 6.04
C LYS A 123 -4.29 -17.05 5.94
N ALA A 124 -4.28 -18.37 6.23
CA ALA A 124 -3.05 -19.18 6.21
C ALA A 124 -2.47 -19.24 4.78
N LYS A 125 -3.32 -19.50 3.77
CA LYS A 125 -2.89 -19.55 2.37
C LYS A 125 -2.41 -18.19 1.87
N LEU A 126 -3.12 -17.11 2.23
CA LEU A 126 -2.70 -15.75 1.90
C LEU A 126 -1.32 -15.41 2.48
N MET A 127 -1.06 -15.74 3.74
CA MET A 127 0.25 -15.53 4.36
C MET A 127 1.36 -16.33 3.68
N GLU A 128 1.08 -17.58 3.29
CA GLU A 128 2.00 -18.41 2.51
C GLU A 128 2.36 -17.75 1.18
N GLN A 129 1.35 -17.24 0.44
CA GLN A 129 1.56 -16.57 -0.83
C GLN A 129 2.33 -15.24 -0.70
N ILE A 130 2.05 -14.48 0.36
CA ILE A 130 2.80 -13.26 0.67
C ILE A 130 4.27 -13.59 0.95
N GLN A 131 4.54 -14.62 1.76
CA GLN A 131 5.91 -15.06 2.07
C GLN A 131 6.65 -15.60 0.84
N ALA A 132 5.94 -16.26 -0.08
CA ALA A 132 6.50 -16.75 -1.34
C ALA A 132 6.72 -15.63 -2.38
N GLY A 133 6.23 -14.41 -2.15
CA GLY A 133 6.33 -13.32 -3.10
C GLY A 133 5.55 -13.59 -4.40
N ALA A 134 4.40 -14.24 -4.33
CA ALA A 134 3.64 -14.72 -5.49
C ALA A 134 3.31 -13.61 -6.49
N TRP A 135 3.07 -12.37 -6.05
CA TRP A 135 2.79 -11.24 -6.92
C TRP A 135 3.93 -10.89 -7.89
N LEU A 136 5.21 -11.19 -7.50
CA LEU A 136 6.37 -10.99 -8.36
C LEU A 136 6.43 -12.03 -9.48
N GLN A 137 5.97 -13.24 -9.23
CA GLN A 137 6.01 -14.35 -10.19
C GLN A 137 5.03 -14.10 -11.34
N GLU A 138 3.79 -13.65 -11.05
CA GLU A 138 2.84 -13.31 -12.13
C GLU A 138 3.28 -12.07 -12.94
N GLY A 139 3.91 -11.07 -12.29
CA GLY A 139 4.46 -9.92 -13.03
C GLY A 139 5.59 -10.29 -14.00
N LEU A 140 6.31 -11.37 -13.74
CA LEU A 140 7.32 -11.91 -14.67
C LEU A 140 6.69 -12.67 -15.84
N ASP A 141 5.58 -13.36 -15.60
CA ASP A 141 4.86 -14.10 -16.65
C ASP A 141 4.17 -13.13 -17.61
N GLU A 142 3.63 -12.01 -17.16
CA GLU A 142 3.10 -10.96 -18.02
C GLU A 142 4.18 -10.27 -18.86
N LEU A 143 5.36 -10.02 -18.31
CA LEU A 143 6.50 -9.46 -19.04
C LEU A 143 7.15 -10.49 -19.99
N GLY A 144 7.11 -11.77 -19.65
CA GLY A 144 7.59 -12.86 -20.49
C GLY A 144 6.69 -13.12 -21.70
N ASN A 145 5.39 -12.89 -21.59
CA ASN A 145 4.43 -13.11 -22.67
C ASN A 145 4.29 -11.91 -23.62
N THR A 146 4.79 -10.74 -23.26
CA THR A 146 4.79 -9.55 -24.13
C THR A 146 6.00 -9.47 -25.07
N CYS A 147 6.98 -10.38 -24.97
CA CYS A 147 8.18 -10.39 -25.82
C CYS A 147 8.04 -11.17 -27.13
N TYR A 148 6.90 -11.80 -27.42
CA TYR A 148 6.73 -12.53 -28.68
C TYR A 148 5.35 -12.32 -29.33
N THR A 149 5.10 -11.13 -29.85
CA THR A 149 4.27 -10.93 -31.06
C THR A 149 4.76 -9.71 -31.82
N GLU A 150 5.95 -9.80 -32.40
CA GLU A 150 6.27 -9.05 -33.62
C GLU A 150 5.43 -9.62 -34.76
N SER A 151 4.20 -9.21 -34.88
CA SER A 151 3.41 -9.27 -36.13
C SER A 151 2.03 -8.69 -35.86
N ASN A 152 1.90 -7.39 -35.66
CA ASN A 152 0.72 -6.59 -36.07
C ASN A 152 0.91 -5.12 -35.67
N ILE A 153 1.89 -4.47 -36.29
CA ILE A 153 1.85 -3.01 -36.39
C ILE A 153 1.18 -2.69 -37.71
N VAL A 154 -0.15 -2.57 -37.69
CA VAL A 154 -0.87 -1.82 -38.72
C VAL A 154 -1.90 -0.95 -38.00
N SER A 155 -1.64 0.35 -38.05
CA SER A 155 -2.60 1.45 -38.00
C SER A 155 -3.55 1.58 -36.81
N ALA A 156 -3.17 2.40 -35.85
CA ALA A 156 -4.13 3.32 -35.25
C ALA A 156 -3.40 4.63 -34.88
N GLY A 157 -3.87 5.72 -35.44
CA GLY A 157 -3.29 7.05 -35.50
C GLY A 157 -2.83 7.61 -34.15
N CYS A 158 -1.69 8.27 -34.22
CA CYS A 158 -1.26 9.25 -33.27
C CYS A 158 -2.27 10.38 -33.19
N LEU A 159 -2.95 10.51 -32.07
CA LEU A 159 -3.51 11.79 -31.64
C LEU A 159 -2.52 12.37 -30.64
N GLU A 160 -1.98 13.49 -31.04
CA GLU A 160 -1.09 14.36 -30.28
C GLU A 160 -1.79 14.80 -29.00
N HIS A 161 -1.19 14.49 -27.83
CA HIS A 161 -1.42 15.23 -26.60
C HIS A 161 -0.08 15.50 -25.91
N GLU A 162 0.10 16.78 -25.63
CA GLU A 162 1.24 17.46 -25.07
C GLU A 162 1.71 16.91 -23.72
N GLU A 163 3.04 16.88 -23.58
CA GLU A 163 3.86 17.13 -22.39
C GLU A 163 3.60 16.33 -21.10
N ASP A 164 4.25 15.18 -21.01
CA ASP A 164 4.56 14.54 -19.74
C ASP A 164 6.10 14.52 -19.53
N PRO A 165 6.65 15.28 -18.56
CA PRO A 165 8.11 15.51 -18.43
C PRO A 165 8.89 14.37 -17.76
N PHE A 166 8.34 13.17 -17.63
CA PHE A 166 9.00 12.04 -16.94
C PHE A 166 9.27 10.80 -17.82
N CYS A 167 9.27 10.94 -19.14
CA CYS A 167 9.70 9.86 -20.01
C CYS A 167 11.23 9.88 -20.18
N VAL A 168 11.96 9.27 -19.27
CA VAL A 168 13.40 9.02 -19.43
C VAL A 168 13.57 7.85 -20.38
N SER A 169 13.77 8.16 -21.65
CA SER A 169 14.18 7.22 -22.71
C SER A 169 15.54 6.61 -22.37
N ARG A 170 15.56 5.40 -21.84
CA ARG A 170 16.77 4.59 -21.79
C ARG A 170 16.97 3.94 -23.15
N GLN A 171 17.71 4.63 -24.04
CA GLN A 171 18.25 4.03 -25.24
C GLN A 171 19.29 2.97 -24.85
N TYR A 172 18.98 1.72 -25.02
CA TYR A 172 19.96 0.65 -25.10
C TYR A 172 20.46 0.59 -26.54
N LEU A 173 21.62 1.17 -26.77
CA LEU A 173 22.44 0.87 -27.97
C LEU A 173 23.04 -0.52 -27.78
N SER A 174 22.53 -1.48 -28.52
CA SER A 174 23.20 -2.76 -28.74
C SER A 174 24.20 -2.57 -29.87
N GLU A 175 25.49 -2.57 -29.56
CA GLU A 175 26.54 -2.75 -30.54
C GLU A 175 26.95 -4.23 -30.61
N PRO A 176 27.01 -4.82 -31.82
CA PRO A 176 27.67 -6.11 -32.04
C PRO A 176 29.11 -5.86 -32.39
N ASP A 177 30.05 -6.05 -31.49
CA ASP A 177 31.37 -6.59 -31.81
C ASP A 177 32.30 -6.52 -30.59
N GLY A 178 32.80 -7.68 -30.23
CA GLY A 178 33.75 -7.82 -29.14
C GLY A 178 35.11 -7.18 -29.47
N ARG A 179 35.50 -6.18 -28.69
CA ARG A 179 36.90 -5.81 -28.49
C ARG A 179 37.12 -5.37 -27.05
N VAL A 180 37.90 -6.18 -26.40
CA VAL A 180 38.59 -5.90 -25.13
C VAL A 180 39.50 -4.70 -25.31
N CYS A 181 39.29 -3.62 -24.59
CA CYS A 181 40.27 -2.54 -24.46
C CYS A 181 40.96 -2.60 -23.11
N HIS A 182 42.26 -2.87 -23.17
CA HIS A 182 43.20 -2.82 -22.07
C HIS A 182 43.33 -1.41 -21.49
N GLU A 183 43.38 -1.35 -20.17
CA GLU A 183 43.86 -0.20 -19.39
C GLU A 183 45.24 0.24 -19.83
N ARG A 184 45.43 1.53 -20.02
CA ARG A 184 46.73 2.18 -19.98
C ARG A 184 46.74 3.29 -18.95
N SER A 185 47.47 2.99 -17.90
CA SER A 185 48.01 3.97 -16.98
C SER A 185 48.87 5.00 -17.74
N GLY A 186 48.67 6.27 -17.42
CA GLY A 186 49.45 7.39 -17.96
C GLY A 186 49.74 8.40 -16.88
N GLU A 187 50.91 8.25 -16.27
CA GLU A 187 51.59 9.29 -15.50
C GLU A 187 51.77 10.56 -16.32
N LYS A 188 51.65 11.70 -15.66
CA LYS A 188 52.36 12.93 -16.07
C LYS A 188 52.71 13.82 -14.90
N SER A 189 54.00 13.82 -14.70
CA SER A 189 54.91 14.81 -14.12
C SER A 189 54.62 16.25 -14.56
N GLY A 190 54.85 17.23 -13.62
CA GLY A 190 54.89 18.65 -13.85
C GLY A 190 56.11 19.14 -14.67
N PRO A 191 56.30 20.42 -14.85
CA PRO A 191 57.16 21.24 -14.00
C PRO A 191 56.67 22.68 -13.84
N GLY A 192 56.98 23.39 -12.79
CA GLY A 192 58.15 24.26 -12.60
C GLY A 192 57.93 25.67 -13.16
N GLY A 193 58.03 26.68 -12.28
CA GLY A 193 58.02 28.10 -12.56
C GLY A 193 57.57 28.90 -11.35
#